data_fc7a84334c48a45920bf6b4dafad2c86
#
_entry.id   fc7a84334c48a45920bf6b4dafad2c86
#
_cell.length_a   1.000
_cell.length_b   1.000
_cell.length_c   1.000
_cell.angle_alpha   90.00
_cell.angle_beta   90.00
_cell.angle_gamma   90.00
#
_symmetry.space_group_name_H-M   'P 1'
#
loop_
_entity.id
_entity.type
_entity.pdbx_description
1 polymer ?
#
loop_
_entity_poly.entity_id
_entity_poly.type
_entity_poly.pdbx_seq_one_letter_code
_entity_poly.pdbx_strand_id
1 'polypeptide(L)'
;MSRNQDCKNILIIGFGKIGKIKAYKWLSRGYEVYVKDLKFSSMKYLNTNSDVLDDLSRQYFTIEICTPTNHHLTLLKTVITRYVYSYISIEKPLCNRLEDLEEMKSLVESHPHLAKKIFASEQYFFSKILEKLLQVDCFSLDKIKEITVNFSKDRIEDNENGRFLDKEILGYGIEIPHIIAVISYLGISLEEFKKGIFVNAIYI
;
A
#
# COMPACT_ATOMS: atom_id res chain seq x y z
N MET A 1 6.86 -25.45 20.12
CA MET A 1 6.62 -24.39 19.09
C MET A 1 6.21 -25.10 17.82
N SER A 2 4.89 -25.18 17.53
CA SER A 2 4.38 -25.75 16.30
C SER A 2 4.83 -24.86 15.12
N ARG A 3 5.53 -25.45 14.15
CA ARG A 3 5.78 -24.81 12.86
C ARG A 3 4.40 -24.42 12.30
N ASN A 4 4.15 -23.12 12.14
CA ASN A 4 3.01 -22.64 11.36
C ASN A 4 3.09 -23.35 10.02
N GLN A 5 2.15 -24.24 9.74
CA GLN A 5 1.90 -24.71 8.39
C GLN A 5 1.77 -23.45 7.55
N ASP A 6 2.55 -23.37 6.47
CA ASP A 6 2.61 -22.18 5.62
C ASP A 6 1.21 -21.81 5.17
N CYS A 7 0.61 -20.83 5.84
CA CYS A 7 -0.70 -20.30 5.46
C CYS A 7 -0.57 -19.67 4.08
N LYS A 8 -1.28 -20.21 3.09
CA LYS A 8 -1.23 -19.76 1.69
C LYS A 8 -2.42 -18.90 1.28
N ASN A 9 -3.27 -18.53 2.22
CA ASN A 9 -4.45 -17.74 1.93
C ASN A 9 -4.15 -16.25 1.92
N ILE A 10 -4.59 -15.55 0.90
CA ILE A 10 -4.51 -14.09 0.75
C ILE A 10 -5.93 -13.55 0.66
N LEU A 11 -6.23 -12.49 1.39
CA LEU A 11 -7.48 -11.75 1.23
C LEU A 11 -7.19 -10.40 0.57
N ILE A 12 -7.87 -10.12 -0.53
CA ILE A 12 -7.85 -8.80 -1.21
C ILE A 12 -9.18 -8.10 -0.91
N ILE A 13 -9.12 -6.97 -0.22
CA ILE A 13 -10.28 -6.10 0.02
C ILE A 13 -10.21 -4.93 -0.95
N GLY A 14 -11.18 -4.86 -1.88
CA GLY A 14 -11.17 -3.95 -3.01
C GLY A 14 -10.52 -4.57 -4.26
N PHE A 15 -11.35 -4.84 -5.29
CA PHE A 15 -10.91 -5.53 -6.52
C PHE A 15 -10.90 -4.61 -7.73
N GLY A 16 -10.46 -3.36 -7.51
CA GLY A 16 -10.14 -2.40 -8.57
C GLY A 16 -8.84 -2.78 -9.30
N LYS A 17 -8.25 -1.83 -10.04
CA LYS A 17 -7.02 -2.06 -10.82
C LYS A 17 -5.89 -2.64 -9.98
N ILE A 18 -5.62 -2.06 -8.81
CA ILE A 18 -4.51 -2.51 -7.94
C ILE A 18 -4.83 -3.86 -7.30
N GLY A 19 -6.04 -4.04 -6.78
CA GLY A 19 -6.45 -5.33 -6.21
C GLY A 19 -6.31 -6.48 -7.21
N LYS A 20 -6.67 -6.27 -8.48
CA LYS A 20 -6.47 -7.24 -9.56
C LYS A 20 -5.00 -7.57 -9.78
N ILE A 21 -4.14 -6.54 -9.87
CA ILE A 21 -2.69 -6.72 -10.05
C ILE A 21 -2.10 -7.54 -8.90
N LYS A 22 -2.45 -7.22 -7.65
CA LYS A 22 -1.98 -7.95 -6.47
C LYS A 22 -2.49 -9.39 -6.46
N ALA A 23 -3.78 -9.59 -6.77
CA ALA A 23 -4.35 -10.93 -6.85
C ALA A 23 -3.58 -11.82 -7.83
N TYR A 24 -3.34 -11.34 -9.06
CA TYR A 24 -2.56 -12.09 -10.04
C TYR A 24 -1.11 -12.37 -9.59
N LYS A 25 -0.47 -11.41 -8.91
CA LYS A 25 0.88 -11.62 -8.35
C LYS A 25 0.89 -12.69 -7.26
N TRP A 26 -0.11 -12.76 -6.41
CA TRP A 26 -0.21 -13.78 -5.38
C TRP A 26 -0.53 -15.15 -5.98
N LEU A 27 -1.49 -15.22 -6.91
CA LEU A 27 -1.82 -16.44 -7.64
C LEU A 27 -0.59 -17.02 -8.37
N SER A 28 0.20 -16.19 -9.05
CA SER A 28 1.41 -16.63 -9.76
C SER A 28 2.50 -17.18 -8.84
N ARG A 29 2.42 -16.91 -7.53
CA ARG A 29 3.30 -17.46 -6.51
C ARG A 29 2.72 -18.68 -5.79
N GLY A 30 1.58 -19.20 -6.26
CA GLY A 30 0.94 -20.39 -5.70
C GLY A 30 0.15 -20.16 -4.42
N TYR A 31 -0.26 -18.90 -4.15
CA TYR A 31 -1.18 -18.58 -3.06
C TYR A 31 -2.63 -18.74 -3.49
N GLU A 32 -3.49 -19.06 -2.54
CA GLU A 32 -4.94 -19.03 -2.69
C GLU A 32 -5.44 -17.61 -2.43
N VAL A 33 -6.23 -17.06 -3.38
CA VAL A 33 -6.64 -15.65 -3.31
C VAL A 33 -8.16 -15.55 -3.18
N TYR A 34 -8.58 -14.92 -2.11
CA TYR A 34 -9.96 -14.56 -1.79
C TYR A 34 -10.15 -13.06 -2.06
N VAL A 35 -11.30 -12.69 -2.57
CA VAL A 35 -11.61 -11.30 -2.91
C VAL A 35 -12.87 -10.87 -2.21
N LYS A 36 -12.81 -9.72 -1.53
CA LYS A 36 -13.96 -9.02 -0.95
C LYS A 36 -14.08 -7.65 -1.60
N ASP A 37 -15.19 -7.40 -2.28
CA ASP A 37 -15.44 -6.13 -2.98
C ASP A 37 -16.95 -5.84 -2.95
N LEU A 38 -17.31 -4.55 -2.97
CA LEU A 38 -18.72 -4.13 -2.97
C LEU A 38 -19.51 -4.62 -4.18
N LYS A 39 -18.83 -4.96 -5.28
CA LYS A 39 -19.46 -5.51 -6.48
C LYS A 39 -19.80 -7.00 -6.37
N PHE A 40 -19.33 -7.66 -5.32
CA PHE A 40 -19.61 -9.05 -5.04
C PHE A 40 -20.47 -9.16 -3.78
N SER A 41 -21.55 -9.94 -3.84
CA SER A 41 -22.42 -10.19 -2.68
C SER A 41 -21.74 -11.02 -1.59
N SER A 42 -20.71 -11.77 -1.98
CA SER A 42 -19.92 -12.64 -1.12
C SER A 42 -18.43 -12.57 -1.49
N MET A 43 -17.58 -13.11 -0.63
CA MET A 43 -16.17 -13.29 -0.93
C MET A 43 -16.01 -14.31 -2.07
N LYS A 44 -15.20 -13.93 -3.06
CA LYS A 44 -14.92 -14.78 -4.22
C LYS A 44 -13.54 -15.41 -4.12
N TYR A 45 -13.48 -16.73 -4.34
CA TYR A 45 -12.23 -17.46 -4.45
C TYR A 45 -11.81 -17.55 -5.92
N LEU A 46 -10.65 -16.99 -6.26
CA LEU A 46 -10.25 -16.82 -7.66
C LEU A 46 -9.72 -18.10 -8.33
N ASN A 47 -9.29 -19.09 -7.55
CA ASN A 47 -8.80 -20.37 -8.09
C ASN A 47 -9.94 -21.34 -8.46
N THR A 48 -11.15 -21.04 -8.01
CA THR A 48 -12.36 -21.82 -8.30
C THR A 48 -13.50 -20.88 -8.68
N ASN A 49 -14.49 -21.39 -9.39
CA ASN A 49 -15.70 -20.62 -9.73
C ASN A 49 -16.71 -20.59 -8.57
N SER A 50 -16.37 -21.10 -7.39
CA SER A 50 -17.26 -21.13 -6.24
C SER A 50 -17.17 -19.82 -5.45
N ASP A 51 -18.32 -19.28 -5.10
CA ASP A 51 -18.42 -18.22 -4.12
C ASP A 51 -18.15 -18.80 -2.72
N VAL A 52 -17.32 -18.11 -1.95
CA VAL A 52 -16.98 -18.49 -0.57
C VAL A 52 -17.60 -17.48 0.37
N LEU A 53 -18.34 -17.93 1.35
CA LEU A 53 -18.87 -17.08 2.42
C LEU A 53 -17.72 -16.44 3.20
N ASP A 54 -17.99 -15.27 3.80
CA ASP A 54 -17.01 -14.52 4.61
C ASP A 54 -16.63 -15.35 5.85
N ASP A 55 -15.63 -16.21 5.70
CA ASP A 55 -15.14 -17.09 6.75
C ASP A 55 -14.13 -16.34 7.62
N LEU A 56 -14.64 -15.78 8.72
CA LEU A 56 -13.84 -15.02 9.68
C LEU A 56 -12.88 -15.91 10.49
N SER A 57 -13.07 -17.22 10.50
CA SER A 57 -12.16 -18.16 11.18
C SER A 57 -10.95 -18.53 10.34
N ARG A 58 -10.99 -18.25 9.04
CA ARG A 58 -9.90 -18.53 8.11
C ARG A 58 -8.67 -17.70 8.43
N GLN A 59 -7.54 -18.36 8.51
CA GLN A 59 -6.27 -17.69 8.67
C GLN A 59 -5.74 -17.20 7.31
N TYR A 60 -5.29 -15.95 7.26
CA TYR A 60 -4.67 -15.34 6.09
C TYR A 60 -3.19 -15.06 6.33
N PHE A 61 -2.35 -15.35 5.35
CA PHE A 61 -0.94 -14.91 5.36
C PHE A 61 -0.87 -13.40 5.30
N THR A 62 -1.60 -12.78 4.36
CA THR A 62 -1.74 -11.32 4.31
C THR A 62 -3.15 -10.91 3.90
N ILE A 63 -3.59 -9.78 4.41
CA ILE A 63 -4.80 -9.08 3.96
C ILE A 63 -4.36 -7.80 3.28
N GLU A 64 -4.72 -7.65 2.01
CA GLU A 64 -4.39 -6.51 1.16
C GLU A 64 -5.57 -5.55 1.10
N ILE A 65 -5.48 -4.36 1.68
CA ILE A 65 -6.50 -3.31 1.58
C ILE A 65 -6.19 -2.46 0.35
N CYS A 66 -7.00 -2.63 -0.70
CA CYS A 66 -6.84 -2.02 -2.03
C CYS A 66 -8.03 -1.15 -2.43
N THR A 67 -8.76 -0.65 -1.45
CA THR A 67 -9.92 0.24 -1.62
C THR A 67 -9.50 1.70 -1.84
N PRO A 68 -10.43 2.61 -2.15
CA PRO A 68 -10.17 4.05 -2.05
C PRO A 68 -9.74 4.46 -0.63
N THR A 69 -8.87 5.47 -0.56
CA THR A 69 -8.16 5.90 0.65
C THR A 69 -9.07 6.21 1.84
N ASN A 70 -10.22 6.82 1.58
CA ASN A 70 -11.21 7.18 2.61
C ASN A 70 -11.81 5.97 3.36
N HIS A 71 -11.57 4.74 2.90
CA HIS A 71 -12.02 3.52 3.56
C HIS A 71 -10.90 2.81 4.36
N HIS A 72 -9.64 3.24 4.22
CA HIS A 72 -8.50 2.52 4.76
C HIS A 72 -8.55 2.37 6.27
N LEU A 73 -8.80 3.46 7.03
CA LEU A 73 -8.87 3.41 8.50
C LEU A 73 -9.99 2.49 8.98
N THR A 74 -11.19 2.62 8.43
CA THR A 74 -12.36 1.80 8.83
C THR A 74 -12.11 0.32 8.53
N LEU A 75 -11.53 0.01 7.37
CA LEU A 75 -11.20 -1.35 7.01
C LEU A 75 -10.06 -1.91 7.85
N LEU A 76 -9.04 -1.11 8.16
CA LEU A 76 -7.96 -1.51 9.06
C LEU A 76 -8.51 -1.93 10.42
N LYS A 77 -9.38 -1.11 11.04
CA LYS A 77 -10.06 -1.44 12.30
C LYS A 77 -10.86 -2.74 12.19
N THR A 78 -11.61 -2.90 11.10
CA THR A 78 -12.40 -4.10 10.85
C THR A 78 -11.52 -5.34 10.72
N VAL A 79 -10.42 -5.24 9.98
CA VAL A 79 -9.49 -6.36 9.78
C VAL A 79 -8.85 -6.77 11.10
N ILE A 80 -8.37 -5.82 11.89
CA ILE A 80 -7.72 -6.08 13.18
C ILE A 80 -8.67 -6.80 14.15
N THR A 81 -9.95 -6.44 14.14
CA THR A 81 -10.93 -6.96 15.11
C THR A 81 -11.62 -8.25 14.69
N ARG A 82 -11.68 -8.52 13.38
CA ARG A 82 -12.55 -9.60 12.87
C ARG A 82 -11.83 -10.74 12.18
N TYR A 83 -10.58 -10.55 11.73
CA TYR A 83 -9.88 -11.55 10.91
C TYR A 83 -8.66 -12.13 11.63
N VAL A 84 -8.29 -13.35 11.25
CA VAL A 84 -7.02 -13.98 11.65
C VAL A 84 -6.02 -13.81 10.54
N TYR A 85 -4.89 -13.14 10.82
CA TYR A 85 -3.91 -12.78 9.81
C TYR A 85 -2.48 -12.76 10.39
N SER A 86 -1.49 -12.91 9.49
CA SER A 86 -0.09 -12.67 9.82
C SER A 86 0.31 -11.23 9.53
N TYR A 87 -0.12 -10.68 8.38
CA TYR A 87 0.23 -9.33 7.92
C TYR A 87 -0.96 -8.59 7.32
N ILE A 88 -0.91 -7.27 7.36
CA ILE A 88 -1.83 -6.37 6.66
C ILE A 88 -1.01 -5.44 5.77
N SER A 89 -1.38 -5.34 4.51
CA SER A 89 -0.82 -4.38 3.56
C SER A 89 -1.91 -3.39 3.16
N ILE A 90 -1.62 -2.09 3.24
CA ILE A 90 -2.56 -1.02 2.90
C ILE A 90 -1.99 -0.25 1.72
N GLU A 91 -2.81 -0.02 0.70
CA GLU A 91 -2.41 0.80 -0.45
C GLU A 91 -2.11 2.25 -0.04
N LYS A 92 -1.20 2.82 -0.81
CA LYS A 92 -0.85 4.25 -0.68
C LYS A 92 -1.91 5.14 -1.38
N PRO A 93 -2.13 6.34 -0.85
CA PRO A 93 -1.69 6.84 0.46
C PRO A 93 -2.46 6.12 1.58
N LEU A 94 -1.84 6.05 2.76
CA LEU A 94 -2.48 5.36 3.91
C LEU A 94 -3.80 6.01 4.31
N CYS A 95 -3.86 7.33 4.25
CA CYS A 95 -5.03 8.15 4.57
C CYS A 95 -4.99 9.44 3.74
N ASN A 96 -6.10 10.16 3.69
CA ASN A 96 -6.24 11.46 3.05
C ASN A 96 -6.58 12.59 4.05
N ARG A 97 -6.69 12.27 5.33
CA ARG A 97 -6.98 13.21 6.41
C ARG A 97 -5.97 13.03 7.53
N LEU A 98 -5.59 14.13 8.17
CA LEU A 98 -4.63 14.12 9.27
C LEU A 98 -5.19 13.35 10.48
N GLU A 99 -6.48 13.54 10.77
CA GLU A 99 -7.16 12.87 11.87
C GLU A 99 -7.12 11.35 11.72
N ASP A 100 -7.30 10.84 10.50
CA ASP A 100 -7.23 9.42 10.20
C ASP A 100 -5.80 8.87 10.40
N LEU A 101 -4.79 9.68 10.07
CA LEU A 101 -3.38 9.33 10.31
C LEU A 101 -3.06 9.24 11.80
N GLU A 102 -3.50 10.22 12.58
CA GLU A 102 -3.32 10.25 14.02
C GLU A 102 -4.03 9.08 14.70
N GLU A 103 -5.22 8.75 14.22
CA GLU A 103 -5.95 7.59 14.73
C GLU A 103 -5.27 6.25 14.36
N MET A 104 -4.78 6.10 13.14
CA MET A 104 -3.97 4.92 12.75
C MET A 104 -2.72 4.80 13.62
N LYS A 105 -2.04 5.89 13.87
CA LYS A 105 -0.85 5.95 14.72
C LYS A 105 -1.18 5.53 16.14
N SER A 106 -2.21 6.12 16.74
CA SER A 106 -2.68 5.78 18.09
C SER A 106 -3.09 4.30 18.19
N LEU A 107 -3.73 3.76 17.16
CA LEU A 107 -4.10 2.34 17.10
C LEU A 107 -2.86 1.43 17.14
N VAL A 108 -1.81 1.78 16.43
CA VAL A 108 -0.55 1.01 16.42
C VAL A 108 0.22 1.17 17.73
N GLU A 109 0.26 2.37 18.30
CA GLU A 109 0.92 2.65 19.57
C GLU A 109 0.25 1.92 20.75
N SER A 110 -1.09 1.84 20.74
CA SER A 110 -1.84 1.08 21.76
C SER A 110 -1.72 -0.44 21.60
N HIS A 111 -1.27 -0.91 20.43
CA HIS A 111 -1.08 -2.32 20.11
C HIS A 111 0.29 -2.57 19.46
N PRO A 112 1.41 -2.53 20.21
CA PRO A 112 2.76 -2.56 19.65
C PRO A 112 3.06 -3.78 18.74
N HIS A 113 2.34 -4.89 18.91
CA HIS A 113 2.46 -6.05 18.04
C HIS A 113 1.98 -5.79 16.61
N LEU A 114 1.13 -4.77 16.39
CA LEU A 114 0.62 -4.39 15.07
C LEU A 114 1.71 -3.67 14.26
N ALA A 115 2.63 -2.95 14.90
CA ALA A 115 3.70 -2.21 14.21
C ALA A 115 4.56 -3.09 13.29
N LYS A 116 4.68 -4.39 13.63
CA LYS A 116 5.43 -5.36 12.84
C LYS A 116 4.58 -6.13 11.81
N LYS A 117 3.29 -5.85 11.77
CA LYS A 117 2.33 -6.57 10.93
C LYS A 117 1.65 -5.70 9.88
N ILE A 118 1.68 -4.38 10.04
CA ILE A 118 1.03 -3.43 9.13
C ILE A 118 2.07 -2.77 8.24
N PHE A 119 1.86 -2.81 6.93
CA PHE A 119 2.77 -2.27 5.92
C PHE A 119 2.03 -1.34 4.97
N ALA A 120 2.64 -0.20 4.67
CA ALA A 120 2.24 0.62 3.54
C ALA A 120 2.71 -0.05 2.24
N SER A 121 1.82 -0.18 1.28
CA SER A 121 2.14 -0.74 -0.03
C SER A 121 2.81 0.32 -0.93
N GLU A 122 4.06 0.68 -0.58
CA GLU A 122 4.86 1.61 -1.36
C GLU A 122 5.96 0.85 -2.12
N GLN A 123 5.80 0.78 -3.44
CA GLN A 123 6.63 -0.08 -4.29
C GLN A 123 8.11 0.34 -4.33
N TYR A 124 8.41 1.63 -4.13
CA TYR A 124 9.78 2.14 -4.25
C TYR A 124 10.67 1.74 -3.08
N PHE A 125 10.11 1.41 -1.91
CA PHE A 125 10.87 0.79 -0.82
C PHE A 125 11.44 -0.58 -1.17
N PHE A 126 10.95 -1.21 -2.24
CA PHE A 126 11.39 -2.53 -2.71
C PHE A 126 12.02 -2.47 -4.12
N SER A 127 12.47 -1.29 -4.54
CA SER A 127 13.03 -1.08 -5.87
C SER A 127 14.43 -1.66 -5.99
N LYS A 128 14.59 -2.71 -6.78
CA LYS A 128 15.91 -3.29 -7.12
C LYS A 128 16.81 -2.30 -7.86
N ILE A 129 16.25 -1.28 -8.49
CA ILE A 129 17.03 -0.24 -9.17
C ILE A 129 17.69 0.64 -8.12
N LEU A 130 16.95 1.08 -7.10
CA LEU A 130 17.50 1.86 -6.00
C LEU A 130 18.52 1.05 -5.19
N GLU A 131 18.24 -0.23 -4.94
CA GLU A 131 19.20 -1.14 -4.30
C GLU A 131 20.52 -1.22 -5.09
N LYS A 132 20.44 -1.42 -6.41
CA LYS A 132 21.62 -1.46 -7.25
C LYS A 132 22.37 -0.13 -7.30
N LEU A 133 21.65 1.02 -7.29
CA LEU A 133 22.27 2.33 -7.26
C LEU A 133 23.17 2.50 -6.04
N LEU A 134 22.71 2.07 -4.87
CA LEU A 134 23.49 2.12 -3.61
C LEU A 134 24.71 1.18 -3.60
N GLN A 135 24.75 0.18 -4.48
CA GLN A 135 25.86 -0.77 -4.63
C GLN A 135 26.94 -0.30 -5.61
N VAL A 136 26.74 0.84 -6.28
CA VAL A 136 27.76 1.38 -7.20
C VAL A 136 28.89 2.04 -6.41
N ASP A 137 30.11 1.57 -6.58
CA ASP A 137 31.30 1.95 -5.79
C ASP A 137 31.56 3.47 -5.76
N CYS A 138 31.18 4.21 -6.81
CA CYS A 138 31.33 5.67 -6.87
C CYS A 138 30.14 6.42 -6.27
N PHE A 139 29.07 5.74 -5.90
CA PHE A 139 27.90 6.36 -5.30
C PHE A 139 28.13 6.62 -3.82
N SER A 140 28.10 7.87 -3.42
CA SER A 140 28.22 8.28 -2.02
C SER A 140 27.17 9.35 -1.72
N LEU A 141 26.31 9.07 -0.74
CA LEU A 141 25.25 9.99 -0.32
C LEU A 141 25.81 11.34 0.14
N ASP A 142 26.98 11.33 0.80
CA ASP A 142 27.64 12.55 1.29
C ASP A 142 28.07 13.52 0.18
N LYS A 143 28.15 13.02 -1.06
CA LYS A 143 28.55 13.81 -2.24
C LYS A 143 27.35 14.32 -3.05
N ILE A 144 26.14 13.92 -2.69
CA ILE A 144 24.93 14.36 -3.38
C ILE A 144 24.63 15.82 -2.98
N LYS A 145 24.64 16.71 -3.96
CA LYS A 145 24.31 18.12 -3.76
C LYS A 145 22.85 18.42 -4.06
N GLU A 146 22.27 17.65 -4.96
CA GLU A 146 20.90 17.86 -5.42
C GLU A 146 20.28 16.55 -5.87
N ILE A 147 19.00 16.35 -5.57
CA ILE A 147 18.19 15.26 -6.08
C ILE A 147 16.98 15.86 -6.77
N THR A 148 16.87 15.60 -8.08
CA THR A 148 15.68 15.95 -8.86
C THR A 148 14.88 14.70 -9.15
N VAL A 149 13.64 14.67 -8.70
CA VAL A 149 12.71 13.56 -8.95
C VAL A 149 11.61 14.04 -9.87
N ASN A 150 11.59 13.54 -11.11
CA ASN A 150 10.55 13.84 -12.07
C ASN A 150 9.53 12.70 -12.12
N PHE A 151 8.29 12.99 -11.71
CA PHE A 151 7.15 12.12 -11.85
C PHE A 151 6.21 12.69 -12.92
N SER A 152 6.25 12.11 -14.11
CA SER A 152 5.35 12.46 -15.19
C SER A 152 4.45 11.29 -15.51
N LYS A 153 3.13 11.50 -15.52
CA LYS A 153 2.14 10.48 -15.87
C LYS A 153 0.93 11.16 -16.52
N ASP A 154 0.55 10.64 -17.68
CA ASP A 154 -0.73 10.99 -18.28
C ASP A 154 -1.86 10.46 -17.39
N ARG A 155 -2.76 11.36 -16.99
CA ARG A 155 -3.89 11.10 -16.09
C ARG A 155 -5.24 11.42 -16.73
N ILE A 156 -5.26 11.79 -17.99
CA ILE A 156 -6.48 12.19 -18.68
C ILE A 156 -7.52 11.07 -18.60
N GLU A 157 -7.17 9.87 -19.04
CA GLU A 157 -8.06 8.70 -18.97
C GLU A 157 -8.49 8.35 -17.54
N ASP A 158 -7.55 8.40 -16.58
CA ASP A 158 -7.86 8.14 -15.17
C ASP A 158 -8.88 9.16 -14.63
N ASN A 159 -8.76 10.44 -15.04
CA ASN A 159 -9.66 11.53 -14.62
C ASN A 159 -11.05 11.40 -15.27
N GLU A 160 -11.11 11.14 -16.57
CA GLU A 160 -12.36 10.92 -17.31
C GLU A 160 -13.14 9.73 -16.76
N ASN A 161 -12.46 8.68 -16.31
CA ASN A 161 -13.07 7.53 -15.65
C ASN A 161 -13.38 7.75 -14.16
N GLY A 162 -13.28 8.98 -13.65
CA GLY A 162 -13.61 9.32 -12.27
C GLY A 162 -12.68 8.71 -11.22
N ARG A 163 -11.46 8.37 -11.59
CA ARG A 163 -10.51 7.67 -10.70
C ARG A 163 -9.95 8.56 -9.60
N PHE A 164 -9.94 9.88 -9.79
CA PHE A 164 -9.45 10.87 -8.84
C PHE A 164 -10.59 11.61 -8.17
N LEU A 165 -11.49 10.86 -7.53
CA LEU A 165 -12.59 11.43 -6.77
C LEU A 165 -12.15 12.04 -5.44
N ASP A 166 -10.92 11.78 -4.99
CA ASP A 166 -10.38 12.36 -3.78
C ASP A 166 -9.94 13.80 -4.02
N LYS A 167 -10.82 14.74 -3.65
CA LYS A 167 -10.61 16.17 -3.83
C LYS A 167 -9.67 16.78 -2.78
N GLU A 168 -9.36 16.05 -1.69
CA GLU A 168 -8.56 16.56 -0.58
C GLU A 168 -7.08 16.45 -0.86
N ILE A 169 -6.64 15.34 -1.44
CA ILE A 169 -5.22 15.10 -1.71
C ILE A 169 -4.81 15.25 -3.17
N LEU A 170 -5.77 15.26 -4.08
CA LEU A 170 -5.54 15.40 -5.53
C LEU A 170 -4.42 14.47 -6.04
N GLY A 171 -3.80 14.82 -7.17
CA GLY A 171 -2.64 14.10 -7.71
C GLY A 171 -1.42 14.12 -6.80
N TYR A 172 -1.25 15.16 -5.98
CA TYR A 172 -0.14 15.25 -5.04
C TYR A 172 -0.14 14.13 -4.01
N GLY A 173 -1.28 13.82 -3.40
CA GLY A 173 -1.38 12.75 -2.42
C GLY A 173 -1.10 11.36 -3.01
N ILE A 174 -1.17 11.24 -4.34
CA ILE A 174 -0.89 9.96 -5.03
C ILE A 174 0.59 9.83 -5.38
N GLU A 175 1.25 10.92 -5.81
CA GLU A 175 2.61 10.86 -6.35
C GLU A 175 3.69 11.23 -5.30
N ILE A 176 3.41 12.17 -4.39
CA ILE A 176 4.36 12.55 -3.33
C ILE A 176 4.83 11.36 -2.47
N PRO A 177 3.98 10.40 -2.06
CA PRO A 177 4.45 9.22 -1.34
C PRO A 177 5.57 8.46 -2.06
N HIS A 178 5.54 8.40 -3.39
CA HIS A 178 6.61 7.78 -4.18
C HIS A 178 7.92 8.56 -4.09
N ILE A 179 7.85 9.89 -4.14
CA ILE A 179 9.04 10.75 -4.00
C ILE A 179 9.63 10.57 -2.60
N ILE A 180 8.79 10.62 -1.56
CA ILE A 180 9.22 10.41 -0.18
C ILE A 180 9.87 9.04 -0.01
N ALA A 181 9.30 7.98 -0.58
CA ALA A 181 9.87 6.64 -0.50
C ALA A 181 11.25 6.57 -1.14
N VAL A 182 11.46 7.18 -2.32
CA VAL A 182 12.77 7.23 -2.99
C VAL A 182 13.79 7.97 -2.13
N ILE A 183 13.44 9.13 -1.60
CA ILE A 183 14.34 9.94 -0.78
C ILE A 183 14.67 9.24 0.54
N SER A 184 13.67 8.67 1.20
CA SER A 184 13.89 7.87 2.42
C SER A 184 14.75 6.64 2.17
N TYR A 185 14.60 5.98 1.01
CA TYR A 185 15.44 4.85 0.61
C TYR A 185 16.91 5.27 0.45
N LEU A 186 17.15 6.50 0.02
CA LEU A 186 18.49 7.09 -0.07
C LEU A 186 19.03 7.56 1.29
N GLY A 187 18.33 7.35 2.38
CA GLY A 187 18.77 7.69 3.73
C GLY A 187 18.61 9.17 4.11
N ILE A 188 17.90 9.95 3.31
CA ILE A 188 17.63 11.37 3.61
C ILE A 188 16.44 11.45 4.55
N SER A 189 16.60 12.15 5.66
CA SER A 189 15.53 12.35 6.63
C SER A 189 14.41 13.23 6.10
N LEU A 190 13.18 13.02 6.59
CA LEU A 190 12.05 13.90 6.25
C LEU A 190 12.28 15.36 6.69
N GLU A 191 13.06 15.60 7.73
CA GLU A 191 13.38 16.96 8.19
C GLU A 191 14.33 17.67 7.23
N GLU A 192 15.30 16.95 6.66
CA GLU A 192 16.18 17.50 5.61
C GLU A 192 15.39 17.74 4.33
N PHE A 193 14.48 16.81 4.00
CA PHE A 193 13.59 16.93 2.86
C PHE A 193 12.70 18.17 2.94
N LYS A 194 12.06 18.46 4.09
CA LYS A 194 11.20 19.63 4.28
C LYS A 194 11.92 20.97 4.06
N LYS A 195 13.22 21.03 4.27
CA LYS A 195 14.01 22.25 4.11
C LYS A 195 14.31 22.62 2.65
N GLY A 196 14.17 21.69 1.73
CA GLY A 196 14.59 21.85 0.33
C GLY A 196 13.54 21.55 -0.73
N ILE A 197 12.25 21.39 -0.38
CA ILE A 197 11.23 20.99 -1.36
C ILE A 197 10.79 22.18 -2.22
N PHE A 198 11.03 22.05 -3.52
CA PHE A 198 10.30 22.80 -4.55
C PHE A 198 9.41 21.78 -5.30
N VAL A 199 8.10 21.81 -5.07
CA VAL A 199 7.16 20.99 -5.84
C VAL A 199 6.56 21.86 -6.93
N ASN A 200 6.96 21.63 -8.16
CA ASN A 200 6.26 22.15 -9.33
C ASN A 200 5.40 21.02 -9.90
N ALA A 201 4.08 21.13 -9.79
CA ALA A 201 3.18 20.26 -10.51
C ALA A 201 2.57 21.01 -11.68
N ILE A 202 2.86 20.52 -12.86
CA ILE A 202 2.19 20.94 -14.08
C ILE A 202 1.19 19.84 -14.42
N TYR A 203 -0.10 20.16 -14.34
CA TYR A 203 -1.15 19.31 -14.88
C TYR A 203 -1.31 19.69 -16.35
N ILE A 204 -1.06 18.76 -17.23
CA ILE A 204 -1.40 18.85 -18.66
C ILE A 204 -2.64 18.00 -18.90
#